data_54c9411135cf7e7081083bd4063df5a2
#
_entry.id   54c9411135cf7e7081083bd4063df5a2
#
_cell.length_a   1.000
_cell.length_b   1.000
_cell.length_c   1.000
_cell.angle_alpha   90.00
_cell.angle_beta   90.00
_cell.angle_gamma   90.00
#
_symmetry.space_group_name_H-M   'P 1'
#
loop_
_entity.id
_entity.type
_entity.pdbx_description
1 polymer ?
#
loop_
_entity_poly.entity_id
_entity_poly.type
_entity_poly.pdbx_seq_one_letter_code
_entity_poly.pdbx_strand_id
1 'polypeptide(L)'
;MRAKLFILFILLSNSILAQEISPKKVIDDFFTAFHAKDTTALKQLCHEDIVMKTIANTKEGNKLVEAPFQDFLKSIATIPSNMKFFEKLTDYKVEIDGNLAHVWTPYEFYLNDTLSHVGANAFTLFNDNGKWQIIHVIDTRRKK
;
A
#
# COMPACT_ATOMS: atom_id res chain seq x y z
N MET A 1 -7.81 -63.72 -29.53
CA MET A 1 -7.80 -62.92 -28.27
C MET A 1 -7.42 -61.50 -28.60
N ARG A 2 -8.38 -60.54 -28.50
CA ARG A 2 -8.12 -59.14 -28.77
C ARG A 2 -7.92 -58.42 -27.43
N ALA A 3 -6.68 -58.00 -27.15
CA ALA A 3 -6.35 -57.21 -25.98
C ALA A 3 -6.91 -55.76 -26.15
N LYS A 4 -7.83 -55.36 -25.27
CA LYS A 4 -8.32 -53.97 -25.20
C LYS A 4 -7.35 -53.19 -24.33
N LEU A 5 -6.60 -52.28 -24.97
CA LEU A 5 -5.71 -51.32 -24.29
C LEU A 5 -6.58 -50.20 -23.68
N PHE A 6 -6.70 -50.17 -22.34
CA PHE A 6 -7.34 -49.08 -21.61
C PHE A 6 -6.29 -47.96 -21.41
N ILE A 7 -6.42 -46.87 -22.17
CA ILE A 7 -5.63 -45.64 -21.95
C ILE A 7 -6.27 -44.87 -20.83
N LEU A 8 -5.67 -44.89 -19.64
CA LEU A 8 -6.05 -44.08 -18.49
C LEU A 8 -5.53 -42.66 -18.69
N PHE A 9 -6.42 -41.74 -19.06
CA PHE A 9 -6.11 -40.32 -19.19
C PHE A 9 -6.10 -39.73 -17.79
N ILE A 10 -4.90 -39.57 -17.18
CA ILE A 10 -4.75 -38.84 -15.92
C ILE A 10 -4.80 -37.34 -16.23
N LEU A 11 -5.94 -36.70 -15.97
CA LEU A 11 -6.09 -35.25 -15.96
C LEU A 11 -5.33 -34.72 -14.74
N LEU A 12 -4.09 -34.27 -14.95
CA LEU A 12 -3.36 -33.43 -14.02
C LEU A 12 -4.05 -32.07 -13.99
N SER A 13 -4.99 -31.91 -13.08
CA SER A 13 -5.52 -30.58 -12.71
C SER A 13 -4.41 -29.80 -12.01
N ASN A 14 -3.70 -28.95 -12.76
CA ASN A 14 -2.83 -27.92 -12.20
C ASN A 14 -3.74 -26.89 -11.49
N SER A 15 -3.99 -27.09 -10.21
CA SER A 15 -4.51 -26.04 -9.35
C SER A 15 -3.42 -24.98 -9.25
N ILE A 16 -3.50 -23.94 -10.09
CA ILE A 16 -2.75 -22.72 -9.89
C ILE A 16 -3.31 -22.13 -8.60
N LEU A 17 -2.67 -22.41 -7.48
CA LEU A 17 -2.89 -21.67 -6.24
C LEU A 17 -2.43 -20.24 -6.55
N ALA A 18 -3.37 -19.37 -6.90
CA ALA A 18 -3.12 -17.94 -6.91
C ALA A 18 -2.65 -17.59 -5.50
N GLN A 19 -1.38 -17.21 -5.38
CA GLN A 19 -0.80 -16.82 -4.11
C GLN A 19 -1.56 -15.58 -3.64
N GLU A 20 -2.34 -15.71 -2.58
CA GLU A 20 -3.11 -14.61 -2.02
C GLU A 20 -2.14 -13.49 -1.63
N ILE A 21 -2.31 -12.31 -2.23
CA ILE A 21 -1.45 -11.16 -1.98
C ILE A 21 -1.73 -10.70 -0.54
N SER A 22 -0.72 -10.69 0.32
CA SER A 22 -0.87 -10.29 1.71
C SER A 22 -1.07 -8.77 1.85
N PRO A 23 -1.74 -8.27 2.91
CA PRO A 23 -1.85 -6.84 3.20
C PRO A 23 -0.49 -6.14 3.22
N LYS A 24 0.54 -6.77 3.80
CA LYS A 24 1.91 -6.24 3.78
C LYS A 24 2.42 -6.01 2.37
N LYS A 25 2.20 -6.97 1.47
CA LYS A 25 2.62 -6.85 0.06
C LYS A 25 1.95 -5.67 -0.63
N VAL A 26 0.67 -5.41 -0.34
CA VAL A 26 -0.04 -4.23 -0.90
C VAL A 26 0.61 -2.94 -0.43
N ILE A 27 1.05 -2.86 0.83
CA ILE A 27 1.76 -1.68 1.35
C ILE A 27 3.15 -1.55 0.70
N ASP A 28 3.89 -2.65 0.53
CA ASP A 28 5.18 -2.63 -0.17
C ASP A 28 5.02 -2.12 -1.62
N ASP A 29 3.97 -2.57 -2.32
CA ASP A 29 3.65 -2.13 -3.68
C ASP A 29 3.21 -0.67 -3.72
N PHE A 30 2.44 -0.21 -2.72
CA PHE A 30 2.07 1.19 -2.59
C PHE A 30 3.30 2.09 -2.49
N PHE A 31 4.27 1.77 -1.63
CA PHE A 31 5.49 2.57 -1.51
C PHE A 31 6.41 2.44 -2.73
N THR A 32 6.43 1.29 -3.40
CA THR A 32 7.13 1.14 -4.69
C THR A 32 6.56 2.08 -5.73
N ALA A 33 5.23 2.11 -5.90
CA ALA A 33 4.53 3.02 -6.81
C ALA A 33 4.69 4.49 -6.41
N PHE A 34 4.62 4.79 -5.11
CA PHE A 34 4.81 6.13 -4.55
C PHE A 34 6.18 6.70 -4.89
N HIS A 35 7.26 5.94 -4.64
CA HIS A 35 8.63 6.36 -4.95
C HIS A 35 8.87 6.47 -6.46
N ALA A 36 8.22 5.61 -7.27
CA ALA A 36 8.27 5.69 -8.73
C ALA A 36 7.41 6.83 -9.31
N LYS A 37 6.61 7.52 -8.49
CA LYS A 37 5.61 8.52 -8.91
C LYS A 37 4.55 7.92 -9.88
N ASP A 38 4.32 6.61 -9.77
CA ASP A 38 3.34 5.88 -10.59
C ASP A 38 1.93 6.02 -10.03
N THR A 39 1.25 7.09 -10.43
CA THR A 39 -0.11 7.38 -9.99
C THR A 39 -1.14 6.37 -10.48
N THR A 40 -0.86 5.66 -11.58
CA THR A 40 -1.75 4.61 -12.10
C THR A 40 -1.69 3.39 -11.20
N ALA A 41 -0.50 2.93 -10.83
CA ALA A 41 -0.33 1.83 -9.88
C ALA A 41 -0.92 2.18 -8.50
N LEU A 42 -0.70 3.41 -8.00
CA LEU A 42 -1.31 3.87 -6.74
C LEU A 42 -2.85 3.76 -6.76
N LYS A 43 -3.51 4.16 -7.87
CA LYS A 43 -4.96 4.03 -8.02
C LYS A 43 -5.45 2.58 -7.97
N GLN A 44 -4.68 1.63 -8.51
CA GLN A 44 -5.05 0.21 -8.53
C GLN A 44 -4.97 -0.47 -7.15
N LEU A 45 -4.12 0.07 -6.26
CA LEU A 45 -3.92 -0.44 -4.90
C LEU A 45 -4.93 0.14 -3.90
N CYS A 46 -5.58 1.25 -4.25
CA CYS A 46 -6.53 1.94 -3.40
C CYS A 46 -7.97 1.69 -3.86
N HIS A 47 -8.89 1.63 -2.89
CA HIS A 47 -10.32 1.64 -3.17
C HIS A 47 -10.75 3.03 -3.67
N GLU A 48 -11.83 3.10 -4.45
CA GLU A 48 -12.34 4.38 -4.97
C GLU A 48 -12.75 5.37 -3.87
N ASP A 49 -13.28 4.85 -2.75
CA ASP A 49 -13.72 5.62 -1.58
C ASP A 49 -12.63 5.78 -0.52
N ILE A 50 -11.35 5.66 -0.88
CA ILE A 50 -10.25 5.80 0.08
C ILE A 50 -10.30 7.14 0.82
N VAL A 51 -10.10 7.08 2.14
CA VAL A 51 -9.97 8.26 3.00
C VAL A 51 -8.51 8.43 3.40
N MET A 52 -7.94 9.61 3.15
CA MET A 52 -6.58 9.96 3.55
C MET A 52 -6.58 11.17 4.46
N LYS A 53 -5.84 11.10 5.57
CA LYS A 53 -5.68 12.19 6.54
C LYS A 53 -4.25 12.25 7.05
N THR A 54 -3.83 13.45 7.45
CA THR A 54 -2.54 13.70 8.09
C THR A 54 -2.74 14.39 9.43
N ILE A 55 -2.06 13.89 10.48
CA ILE A 55 -1.96 14.60 11.76
C ILE A 55 -0.70 15.47 11.69
N ALA A 56 -0.92 16.77 11.46
CA ALA A 56 0.15 17.75 11.36
C ALA A 56 0.41 18.43 12.71
N ASN A 57 1.68 18.48 13.14
CA ASN A 57 2.11 19.29 14.28
C ASN A 57 2.40 20.71 13.79
N THR A 58 1.60 21.66 14.21
CA THR A 58 1.76 23.07 13.88
C THR A 58 2.16 23.89 15.12
N LYS A 59 2.56 25.14 14.92
CA LYS A 59 2.85 26.06 16.03
C LYS A 59 1.61 26.35 16.91
N GLU A 60 0.42 26.16 16.35
CA GLU A 60 -0.88 26.37 17.00
C GLU A 60 -1.44 25.08 17.63
N GLY A 61 -0.70 23.97 17.59
CA GLY A 61 -1.11 22.65 18.08
C GLY A 61 -1.27 21.62 16.96
N ASN A 62 -1.82 20.46 17.32
CA ASN A 62 -2.05 19.36 16.39
C ASN A 62 -3.32 19.60 15.57
N LYS A 63 -3.24 19.39 14.27
CA LYS A 63 -4.38 19.51 13.35
C LYS A 63 -4.56 18.21 12.57
N LEU A 64 -5.80 17.74 12.48
CA LEU A 64 -6.18 16.69 11.54
C LEU A 64 -6.53 17.34 10.21
N VAL A 65 -5.76 17.02 9.18
CA VAL A 65 -5.90 17.58 7.83
C VAL A 65 -6.39 16.49 6.89
N GLU A 66 -7.43 16.76 6.13
CA GLU A 66 -7.84 15.87 5.04
C GLU A 66 -6.91 16.03 3.84
N ALA A 67 -6.58 14.92 3.21
CA ALA A 67 -5.78 14.85 1.99
C ALA A 67 -6.57 14.07 0.93
N PRO A 68 -7.48 14.72 0.16
CA PRO A 68 -8.25 14.04 -0.86
C PRO A 68 -7.35 13.25 -1.80
N PHE A 69 -7.70 12.00 -2.09
CA PHE A 69 -6.84 11.08 -2.83
C PHE A 69 -6.43 11.62 -4.21
N GLN A 70 -7.35 12.31 -4.89
CA GLN A 70 -7.04 12.93 -6.18
C GLN A 70 -5.99 14.05 -6.06
N ASP A 71 -6.03 14.84 -4.99
CA ASP A 71 -5.04 15.88 -4.72
C ASP A 71 -3.68 15.28 -4.36
N PHE A 72 -3.68 14.17 -3.59
CA PHE A 72 -2.47 13.39 -3.32
C PHE A 72 -1.84 12.89 -4.64
N LEU A 73 -2.60 12.24 -5.53
CA LEU A 73 -2.10 11.76 -6.82
C LEU A 73 -1.56 12.91 -7.68
N LYS A 74 -2.27 14.04 -7.72
CA LYS A 74 -1.83 15.23 -8.45
C LYS A 74 -0.52 15.78 -7.87
N SER A 75 -0.39 15.83 -6.55
CA SER A 75 0.84 16.29 -5.88
C SER A 75 2.03 15.40 -6.25
N ILE A 76 1.84 14.07 -6.29
CA ILE A 76 2.88 13.11 -6.70
C ILE A 76 3.28 13.32 -8.17
N ALA A 77 2.30 13.45 -9.07
CA ALA A 77 2.54 13.65 -10.49
C ALA A 77 3.30 14.94 -10.81
N THR A 78 3.18 15.96 -9.96
CA THR A 78 3.81 17.28 -10.16
C THR A 78 5.14 17.46 -9.46
N ILE A 79 5.65 16.46 -8.74
CA ILE A 79 6.97 16.51 -8.12
C ILE A 79 8.05 16.66 -9.20
N PRO A 80 8.89 17.71 -9.16
CA PRO A 80 9.94 17.91 -10.14
C PRO A 80 10.88 16.72 -10.26
N SER A 81 11.39 16.45 -11.46
CA SER A 81 12.27 15.30 -11.73
C SER A 81 13.61 15.36 -10.95
N ASN A 82 14.08 16.56 -10.64
CA ASN A 82 15.29 16.78 -9.84
C ASN A 82 15.05 16.68 -8.32
N MET A 83 13.81 16.56 -7.88
CA MET A 83 13.47 16.35 -6.48
C MET A 83 13.39 14.85 -6.18
N LYS A 84 14.31 14.36 -5.35
CA LYS A 84 14.31 13.00 -4.83
C LYS A 84 13.62 12.97 -3.49
N PHE A 85 12.69 12.04 -3.31
CA PHE A 85 12.12 11.76 -2.02
C PHE A 85 12.09 10.25 -1.78
N PHE A 86 12.18 9.86 -0.52
CA PHE A 86 12.14 8.46 -0.11
C PHE A 86 11.55 8.34 1.29
N GLU A 87 10.48 7.56 1.41
CA GLU A 87 9.90 7.18 2.68
C GLU A 87 10.37 5.77 3.03
N LYS A 88 11.30 5.70 3.98
CA LYS A 88 11.85 4.45 4.47
C LYS A 88 10.96 3.92 5.58
N LEU A 89 10.26 2.83 5.34
CA LEU A 89 9.52 2.10 6.37
C LEU A 89 10.53 1.37 7.26
N THR A 90 10.41 1.57 8.57
CA THR A 90 11.37 1.03 9.54
C THR A 90 10.86 -0.23 10.24
N ASP A 91 9.55 -0.46 10.23
CA ASP A 91 8.91 -1.64 10.82
C ASP A 91 7.51 -1.84 10.23
N TYR A 92 6.92 -3.02 10.48
CA TYR A 92 5.55 -3.38 10.14
C TYR A 92 4.87 -4.08 11.31
N LYS A 93 3.67 -3.62 11.67
CA LYS A 93 2.73 -4.38 12.49
C LYS A 93 1.48 -4.62 11.66
N VAL A 94 1.16 -5.89 11.39
CA VAL A 94 0.01 -6.30 10.59
C VAL A 94 -0.95 -7.07 11.45
N GLU A 95 -2.22 -6.67 11.45
CA GLU A 95 -3.32 -7.35 12.14
C GLU A 95 -4.41 -7.62 11.11
N ILE A 96 -4.96 -8.84 11.10
CA ILE A 96 -5.98 -9.29 10.14
C ILE A 96 -7.12 -9.94 10.88
N ASP A 97 -8.34 -9.55 10.53
CA ASP A 97 -9.59 -10.20 10.93
C ASP A 97 -10.49 -10.37 9.71
N GLY A 98 -10.53 -11.58 9.15
CA GLY A 98 -11.30 -11.88 7.95
C GLY A 98 -10.91 -10.98 6.77
N ASN A 99 -11.86 -10.18 6.30
CA ASN A 99 -11.68 -9.28 5.16
C ASN A 99 -11.17 -7.87 5.56
N LEU A 100 -10.79 -7.67 6.79
CA LEU A 100 -10.21 -6.43 7.30
C LEU A 100 -8.76 -6.64 7.69
N ALA A 101 -7.89 -5.71 7.29
CA ALA A 101 -6.51 -5.66 7.78
C ALA A 101 -6.15 -4.26 8.24
N HIS A 102 -5.31 -4.20 9.27
CA HIS A 102 -4.65 -3.00 9.73
C HIS A 102 -3.13 -3.16 9.61
N VAL A 103 -2.47 -2.16 9.04
CA VAL A 103 -1.01 -2.15 8.88
C VAL A 103 -0.45 -0.84 9.44
N TRP A 104 0.35 -0.95 10.47
CA TRP A 104 1.08 0.17 11.07
C TRP A 104 2.54 0.15 10.60
N THR A 105 3.02 1.27 10.03
CA THR A 105 4.39 1.39 9.55
C THR A 105 5.03 2.68 10.05
N PRO A 106 5.95 2.61 11.05
CA PRO A 106 6.82 3.73 11.36
C PRO A 106 7.74 4.04 10.16
N TYR A 107 8.05 5.32 9.96
CA TYR A 107 8.85 5.73 8.82
C TYR A 107 9.83 6.87 9.11
N GLU A 108 10.84 6.97 8.25
CA GLU A 108 11.74 8.11 8.09
C GLU A 108 11.59 8.67 6.67
N PHE A 109 11.26 9.95 6.55
CA PHE A 109 11.09 10.60 5.26
C PHE A 109 12.32 11.44 4.90
N TYR A 110 12.91 11.11 3.75
CA TYR A 110 14.07 11.79 3.22
C TYR A 110 13.70 12.65 2.02
N LEU A 111 14.31 13.83 1.93
CA LEU A 111 14.23 14.74 0.79
C LEU A 111 15.65 15.07 0.34
N ASN A 112 15.99 14.75 -0.91
CA ASN A 112 17.34 14.90 -1.45
C ASN A 112 18.41 14.32 -0.50
N ASP A 113 18.21 13.08 -0.07
CA ASP A 113 19.08 12.32 0.84
C ASP A 113 19.24 12.91 2.26
N THR A 114 18.47 13.94 2.59
CA THR A 114 18.43 14.55 3.93
C THR A 114 17.16 14.17 4.66
N LEU A 115 17.28 13.72 5.92
CA LEU A 115 16.12 13.41 6.76
C LEU A 115 15.29 14.67 6.99
N SER A 116 14.04 14.67 6.52
CA SER A 116 13.10 15.77 6.62
C SER A 116 12.23 15.65 7.88
N HIS A 117 11.63 14.49 8.09
CA HIS A 117 10.75 14.22 9.21
C HIS A 117 10.60 12.71 9.43
N VAL A 118 9.98 12.35 10.55
CA VAL A 118 9.63 10.99 10.90
C VAL A 118 8.15 10.90 11.24
N GLY A 119 7.60 9.71 11.17
CA GLY A 119 6.21 9.50 11.52
C GLY A 119 5.82 8.04 11.59
N ALA A 120 4.54 7.81 11.49
CA ALA A 120 3.97 6.49 11.29
C ALA A 120 2.72 6.60 10.41
N ASN A 121 2.52 5.60 9.57
CA ASN A 121 1.29 5.42 8.79
C ASN A 121 0.42 4.35 9.45
N ALA A 122 -0.86 4.61 9.51
CA ALA A 122 -1.90 3.66 9.86
C ALA A 122 -2.75 3.39 8.61
N PHE A 123 -2.58 2.21 8.02
CA PHE A 123 -3.36 1.76 6.89
C PHE A 123 -4.50 0.85 7.34
N THR A 124 -5.66 0.98 6.71
CA THR A 124 -6.73 -0.01 6.80
C THR A 124 -7.01 -0.53 5.39
N LEU A 125 -7.10 -1.86 5.27
CA LEU A 125 -7.33 -2.54 3.99
C LEU A 125 -8.59 -3.39 4.07
N PHE A 126 -9.29 -3.48 2.96
CA PHE A 126 -10.44 -4.32 2.71
C PHE A 126 -10.08 -5.40 1.68
N ASN A 127 -10.47 -6.64 1.97
CA ASN A 127 -10.31 -7.76 1.02
C ASN A 127 -11.63 -7.98 0.27
N ASP A 128 -11.63 -7.61 -1.00
CA ASP A 128 -12.72 -7.93 -1.91
C ASP A 128 -12.37 -9.18 -2.73
N ASN A 129 -12.92 -10.33 -2.31
CA ASN A 129 -12.77 -11.61 -3.01
C ASN A 129 -11.31 -11.99 -3.34
N GLY A 130 -10.40 -11.81 -2.40
CA GLY A 130 -8.97 -12.14 -2.53
C GLY A 130 -8.11 -10.95 -2.99
N LYS A 131 -8.71 -9.80 -3.28
CA LYS A 131 -8.01 -8.58 -3.62
C LYS A 131 -8.02 -7.59 -2.47
N TRP A 132 -6.89 -7.40 -1.79
CA TRP A 132 -6.74 -6.36 -0.79
C TRP A 132 -6.61 -4.98 -1.43
N GLN A 133 -7.39 -4.01 -0.94
CA GLN A 133 -7.35 -2.61 -1.35
C GLN A 133 -7.25 -1.71 -0.12
N ILE A 134 -6.49 -0.64 -0.23
CA ILE A 134 -6.35 0.37 0.83
C ILE A 134 -7.61 1.23 0.84
N ILE A 135 -8.31 1.27 1.99
CA ILE A 135 -9.54 2.07 2.18
C ILE A 135 -9.32 3.28 3.08
N HIS A 136 -8.25 3.28 3.87
CA HIS A 136 -7.97 4.37 4.80
C HIS A 136 -6.47 4.49 5.07
N VAL A 137 -5.96 5.72 5.10
CA VAL A 137 -4.59 6.05 5.52
C VAL A 137 -4.62 7.28 6.42
N ILE A 138 -4.05 7.16 7.61
CA ILE A 138 -3.71 8.31 8.44
C ILE A 138 -2.21 8.27 8.73
N ASP A 139 -1.53 9.40 8.52
CA ASP A 139 -0.13 9.53 8.90
C ASP A 139 0.08 10.59 9.98
N THR A 140 1.18 10.47 10.70
CA THR A 140 1.72 11.53 11.57
C THR A 140 3.02 12.07 11.00
N ARG A 141 3.28 13.37 11.21
CA ARG A 141 4.53 14.01 10.80
C ARG A 141 5.15 14.74 11.96
N ARG A 142 6.36 14.35 12.33
CA ARG A 142 7.11 14.93 13.46
C ARG A 142 8.52 15.31 13.00
N LYS A 143 9.00 16.46 13.43
CA LYS A 143 10.44 16.77 13.31
C LYS A 143 11.20 15.86 14.28
N LYS A 144 12.37 15.39 13.83
CA LYS A 144 13.28 14.62 14.69
C LYS A 144 14.16 15.59 15.48
#